data_6a7c0045235fee86a38551e047d160f4
#
_entry.id   6a7c0045235fee86a38551e047d160f4
#
_cell.length_a   1.000
_cell.length_b   1.000
_cell.length_c   1.000
_cell.angle_alpha   90.00
_cell.angle_beta   90.00
_cell.angle_gamma   90.00
#
_symmetry.space_group_name_H-M   'P 1'
#
loop_
_entity.id
_entity.type
_entity.pdbx_description
1 polymer ?
#
loop_
_entity_poly.entity_id
_entity_poly.type
_entity_poly.pdbx_seq_one_letter_code
_entity_poly.pdbx_strand_id
1 'polypeptide(L)'
;MIYICSPNYFICKEMKEKDDMAWKVLSSQYISQEPWFSVRKEKVQLPNGNTIDSYYVLEYPNWVNVIAITKDGKFIFERQYRHGLRNTSYELCAGVCEKEDSSPLISAQSELMEETGYGKGEWEEFMIISPNPGTHTNLTYCYLATNVEKISEPHLEVTEDIQVKLLTIEEVKDLLENNKV
;
A
#
# COMPACT_ATOMS: atom_id res chain seq x y z
N MET A 1 13.30 -2.64 5.88
CA MET A 1 14.09 -1.93 4.83
C MET A 1 13.08 -1.44 3.82
N ILE A 2 12.92 -0.13 3.69
CA ILE A 2 11.94 0.47 2.77
C ILE A 2 12.66 0.74 1.45
N TYR A 3 12.20 0.16 0.36
CA TYR A 3 12.66 0.52 -0.98
C TYR A 3 11.81 1.66 -1.50
N ILE A 4 12.42 2.82 -1.73
CA ILE A 4 11.77 3.99 -2.32
C ILE A 4 12.05 3.97 -3.81
N CYS A 5 11.00 3.85 -4.64
CA CYS A 5 11.10 4.06 -6.07
C CYS A 5 10.78 5.53 -6.38
N SER A 6 11.62 6.19 -7.16
CA SER A 6 11.32 7.54 -7.67
C SER A 6 10.21 7.47 -8.73
N PRO A 7 9.29 8.45 -8.81
CA PRO A 7 8.23 8.51 -9.83
C PRO A 7 8.75 8.43 -11.27
N ASN A 8 10.00 8.79 -11.50
CA ASN A 8 10.65 8.73 -12.81
C ASN A 8 11.15 7.34 -13.24
N TYR A 9 10.96 6.30 -12.40
CA TYR A 9 11.48 4.95 -12.69
C TYR A 9 10.74 4.23 -13.84
N PHE A 10 9.53 4.67 -14.19
CA PHE A 10 8.72 4.05 -15.25
C PHE A 10 9.05 4.52 -16.67
N ILE A 11 9.86 5.57 -16.86
CA ILE A 11 10.17 6.11 -18.21
C ILE A 11 11.34 5.36 -18.88
N CYS A 12 12.10 4.57 -18.14
CA CYS A 12 13.27 3.87 -18.69
C CYS A 12 12.93 2.41 -19.07
N LYS A 13 12.07 2.21 -20.06
CA LYS A 13 11.73 0.88 -20.60
C LYS A 13 12.69 0.40 -21.70
N GLU A 14 13.77 1.14 -21.97
CA GLU A 14 14.75 0.77 -22.97
C GLU A 14 16.13 0.52 -22.33
N MET A 15 16.63 -0.68 -22.54
CA MET A 15 17.90 -1.25 -22.06
C MET A 15 17.94 -1.59 -20.57
N LYS A 16 17.25 -2.66 -20.18
CA LYS A 16 17.65 -3.37 -18.96
C LYS A 16 19.03 -4.01 -19.23
N GLU A 17 20.09 -3.38 -18.70
CA GLU A 17 21.30 -4.15 -18.44
C GLU A 17 20.88 -5.43 -17.71
N LYS A 18 21.48 -6.56 -18.11
CA LYS A 18 21.18 -7.85 -17.47
C LYS A 18 21.55 -7.71 -16.00
N ASP A 19 20.55 -7.77 -15.12
CA ASP A 19 20.77 -7.71 -13.67
C ASP A 19 21.60 -8.94 -13.27
N ASP A 20 22.88 -8.70 -12.98
CA ASP A 20 23.86 -9.74 -12.63
C ASP A 20 23.66 -10.31 -11.22
N MET A 21 22.82 -9.63 -10.41
CA MET A 21 22.40 -10.09 -9.08
C MET A 21 21.10 -10.89 -9.10
N ALA A 22 20.42 -10.97 -10.25
CA ALA A 22 19.15 -11.68 -10.36
C ALA A 22 19.30 -13.17 -10.07
N TRP A 23 18.39 -13.69 -9.26
CA TRP A 23 18.34 -15.12 -8.94
C TRP A 23 17.63 -15.89 -10.04
N LYS A 24 18.07 -17.13 -10.29
CA LYS A 24 17.44 -18.01 -11.25
C LYS A 24 16.42 -18.90 -10.54
N VAL A 25 15.15 -18.83 -10.95
CA VAL A 25 14.13 -19.80 -10.52
C VAL A 25 14.39 -21.14 -11.19
N LEU A 26 14.61 -22.18 -10.39
CA LEU A 26 14.84 -23.54 -10.85
C LEU A 26 13.54 -24.35 -10.89
N SER A 27 12.65 -24.12 -9.92
CA SER A 27 11.29 -24.65 -9.90
C SER A 27 10.39 -23.75 -9.07
N SER A 28 9.10 -23.75 -9.38
CA SER A 28 8.06 -22.99 -8.68
C SER A 28 6.79 -23.82 -8.61
N GLN A 29 6.12 -23.78 -7.44
CA GLN A 29 4.81 -24.37 -7.25
C GLN A 29 3.99 -23.54 -6.25
N TYR A 30 2.70 -23.40 -6.51
CA TYR A 30 1.79 -22.83 -5.53
C TYR A 30 1.51 -23.84 -4.42
N ILE A 31 1.54 -23.34 -3.16
CA ILE A 31 1.15 -24.10 -1.97
C ILE A 31 -0.19 -23.62 -1.40
N SER A 32 -0.61 -22.40 -1.74
CA SER A 32 -1.93 -21.87 -1.51
C SER A 32 -2.28 -20.86 -2.60
N GLN A 33 -3.56 -20.84 -3.01
CA GLN A 33 -4.13 -19.85 -3.93
C GLN A 33 -5.53 -19.52 -3.42
N GLU A 34 -5.61 -18.45 -2.65
CA GLU A 34 -6.84 -17.96 -2.02
C GLU A 34 -7.21 -16.59 -2.60
N PRO A 35 -8.46 -16.11 -2.44
CA PRO A 35 -8.90 -14.84 -3.03
C PRO A 35 -8.01 -13.64 -2.67
N TRP A 36 -7.50 -13.59 -1.41
CA TRP A 36 -6.76 -12.44 -0.90
C TRP A 36 -5.24 -12.60 -0.92
N PHE A 37 -4.73 -13.81 -1.12
CA PHE A 37 -3.29 -14.05 -1.23
C PHE A 37 -2.98 -15.39 -1.89
N SER A 38 -1.84 -15.44 -2.56
CA SER A 38 -1.26 -16.68 -3.04
C SER A 38 0.14 -16.85 -2.50
N VAL A 39 0.54 -18.10 -2.25
CA VAL A 39 1.89 -18.43 -1.78
C VAL A 39 2.53 -19.42 -2.72
N ARG A 40 3.68 -19.01 -3.29
CA ARG A 40 4.54 -19.89 -4.09
C ARG A 40 5.73 -20.36 -3.26
N LYS A 41 6.08 -21.63 -3.40
CA LYS A 41 7.36 -22.19 -2.97
C LYS A 41 8.26 -22.34 -4.18
N GLU A 42 9.43 -21.74 -4.11
CA GLU A 42 10.40 -21.76 -5.20
C GLU A 42 11.73 -22.35 -4.74
N LYS A 43 12.37 -23.11 -5.65
CA LYS A 43 13.79 -23.40 -5.56
C LYS A 43 14.52 -22.41 -6.44
N VAL A 44 15.50 -21.71 -5.88
CA VAL A 44 16.22 -20.64 -6.57
C VAL A 44 17.73 -20.84 -6.49
N GLN A 45 18.45 -20.32 -7.47
CA GLN A 45 19.90 -20.29 -7.51
C GLN A 45 20.39 -18.84 -7.52
N LEU A 46 21.28 -18.53 -6.60
CA LEU A 46 21.95 -17.24 -6.49
C LEU A 46 23.06 -17.10 -7.55
N PRO A 47 23.50 -15.88 -7.87
CA PRO A 47 24.60 -15.65 -8.81
C PRO A 47 25.92 -16.34 -8.42
N ASN A 48 26.16 -16.54 -7.14
CA ASN A 48 27.34 -17.24 -6.61
C ASN A 48 27.27 -18.78 -6.75
N GLY A 49 26.20 -19.31 -7.34
CA GLY A 49 25.96 -20.73 -7.56
C GLY A 49 25.26 -21.45 -6.41
N ASN A 50 25.13 -20.86 -5.24
CA ASN A 50 24.40 -21.46 -4.13
C ASN A 50 22.90 -21.59 -4.45
N THR A 51 22.24 -22.57 -3.81
CA THR A 51 20.80 -22.79 -4.00
C THR A 51 20.05 -22.66 -2.69
N ILE A 52 18.82 -22.14 -2.78
CA ILE A 52 17.83 -22.17 -1.71
C ILE A 52 16.70 -23.09 -2.16
N ASP A 53 16.50 -24.20 -1.45
CA ASP A 53 15.53 -25.22 -1.85
C ASP A 53 14.09 -24.85 -1.56
N SER A 54 13.86 -23.87 -0.68
CA SER A 54 12.53 -23.44 -0.26
C SER A 54 12.53 -21.93 0.02
N TYR A 55 12.27 -21.14 -1.01
CA TYR A 55 12.00 -19.71 -0.90
C TYR A 55 10.50 -19.47 -1.05
N TYR A 56 9.91 -18.70 -0.17
CA TYR A 56 8.46 -18.45 -0.19
C TYR A 56 8.18 -17.04 -0.68
N VAL A 57 7.36 -16.97 -1.73
CA VAL A 57 6.89 -15.72 -2.33
C VAL A 57 5.41 -15.58 -2.06
N LEU A 58 5.02 -14.45 -1.48
CA LEU A 58 3.64 -14.09 -1.19
C LEU A 58 3.16 -13.08 -2.23
N GLU A 59 2.08 -13.45 -2.92
CA GLU A 59 1.47 -12.61 -3.94
C GLU A 59 0.24 -11.94 -3.35
N TYR A 60 0.30 -10.63 -3.24
CA TYR A 60 -0.80 -9.75 -2.85
C TYR A 60 -1.11 -8.79 -3.99
N PRO A 61 -2.33 -8.24 -4.07
CA PRO A 61 -2.60 -7.09 -4.93
C PRO A 61 -1.77 -5.89 -4.50
N ASN A 62 -1.60 -4.93 -5.41
CA ASN A 62 -1.02 -3.64 -5.05
C ASN A 62 -1.98 -2.86 -4.16
N TRP A 63 -1.45 -1.95 -3.37
CA TRP A 63 -2.17 -1.12 -2.42
C TRP A 63 -1.98 0.35 -2.71
N VAL A 64 -2.92 1.14 -2.25
CA VAL A 64 -2.80 2.59 -2.16
C VAL A 64 -2.77 3.03 -0.71
N ASN A 65 -2.15 4.18 -0.44
CA ASN A 65 -2.13 4.82 0.86
C ASN A 65 -2.20 6.33 0.65
N VAL A 66 -3.05 7.03 1.40
CA VAL A 66 -3.38 8.44 1.16
C VAL A 66 -3.15 9.28 2.41
N ILE A 67 -2.22 10.23 2.34
CA ILE A 67 -2.17 11.34 3.28
C ILE A 67 -3.15 12.40 2.77
N ALA A 68 -4.31 12.53 3.42
CA ALA A 68 -5.35 13.49 3.04
C ALA A 68 -5.41 14.66 4.02
N ILE A 69 -5.38 15.89 3.48
CA ILE A 69 -5.41 17.13 4.23
C ILE A 69 -6.57 17.99 3.73
N THR A 70 -7.47 18.35 4.63
CA THR A 70 -8.63 19.21 4.35
C THR A 70 -8.22 20.65 4.08
N LYS A 71 -9.15 21.47 3.54
CA LYS A 71 -8.93 22.90 3.29
C LYS A 71 -8.60 23.70 4.56
N ASP A 72 -9.08 23.26 5.71
CA ASP A 72 -8.79 23.89 7.02
C ASP A 72 -7.56 23.28 7.72
N GLY A 73 -6.77 22.48 6.99
CA GLY A 73 -5.49 21.95 7.45
C GLY A 73 -5.60 20.78 8.43
N LYS A 74 -6.72 20.07 8.45
CA LYS A 74 -6.88 18.85 9.24
C LYS A 74 -6.41 17.63 8.44
N PHE A 75 -5.71 16.73 9.09
CA PHE A 75 -5.35 15.42 8.56
C PHE A 75 -6.50 14.44 8.76
N ILE A 76 -6.81 13.68 7.71
CA ILE A 76 -7.81 12.62 7.79
C ILE A 76 -7.10 11.35 8.20
N PHE A 77 -7.55 10.78 9.31
CA PHE A 77 -7.13 9.49 9.81
C PHE A 77 -8.34 8.58 10.00
N GLU A 78 -8.09 7.30 9.99
CA GLU A 78 -9.04 6.25 10.27
C GLU A 78 -8.64 5.53 11.55
N ARG A 79 -9.63 5.17 12.35
CA ARG A 79 -9.40 4.35 13.52
C ARG A 79 -10.15 3.06 13.34
N GLN A 80 -9.42 1.95 13.23
CA GLN A 80 -10.03 0.63 13.05
C GLN A 80 -9.24 -0.48 13.75
N TYR A 81 -9.90 -1.62 13.95
CA TYR A 81 -9.30 -2.81 14.52
C TYR A 81 -8.65 -3.66 13.42
N ARG A 82 -7.37 -3.96 13.56
CA ARG A 82 -6.64 -4.86 12.66
C ARG A 82 -6.45 -6.22 13.32
N HIS A 83 -7.20 -7.21 12.83
CA HIS A 83 -7.22 -8.55 13.42
C HIS A 83 -5.85 -9.24 13.44
N GLY A 84 -5.02 -9.03 12.42
CA GLY A 84 -3.67 -9.59 12.36
C GLY A 84 -2.76 -9.11 13.49
N LEU A 85 -2.88 -7.83 13.86
CA LEU A 85 -2.13 -7.21 14.96
C LEU A 85 -2.86 -7.32 16.31
N ARG A 86 -4.15 -7.69 16.28
CA ARG A 86 -5.06 -7.73 17.44
C ARG A 86 -5.09 -6.40 18.21
N ASN A 87 -5.04 -5.32 17.47
CA ASN A 87 -4.99 -3.96 18.01
C ASN A 87 -5.89 -3.01 17.21
N THR A 88 -6.33 -1.94 17.87
CA THR A 88 -6.99 -0.80 17.23
C THR A 88 -5.97 0.33 17.13
N SER A 89 -5.70 0.80 15.92
CA SER A 89 -4.75 1.88 15.65
C SER A 89 -5.39 3.01 14.85
N TYR A 90 -4.67 4.12 14.77
CA TYR A 90 -4.95 5.17 13.81
C TYR A 90 -4.14 4.90 12.55
N GLU A 91 -4.78 5.05 11.42
CA GLU A 91 -4.21 4.73 10.11
C GLU A 91 -4.51 5.84 9.11
N LEU A 92 -3.73 5.91 8.06
CA LEU A 92 -4.09 6.66 6.86
C LEU A 92 -5.09 5.84 6.04
N CYS A 93 -5.97 6.49 5.28
CA CYS A 93 -6.84 5.82 4.31
C CYS A 93 -5.98 4.95 3.37
N ALA A 94 -6.35 3.69 3.22
CA ALA A 94 -5.58 2.73 2.46
C ALA A 94 -6.45 1.57 1.97
N GLY A 95 -6.28 1.18 0.72
CA GLY A 95 -7.02 0.05 0.16
C GLY A 95 -6.30 -0.66 -0.98
N VAL A 96 -6.99 -1.57 -1.60
CA VAL A 96 -6.48 -2.40 -2.69
C VAL A 96 -6.62 -1.66 -4.02
N CYS A 97 -5.59 -1.76 -4.88
CA CYS A 97 -5.75 -1.38 -6.28
C CYS A 97 -6.64 -2.40 -6.97
N GLU A 98 -7.87 -2.03 -7.27
CA GLU A 98 -8.79 -2.90 -7.99
C GLU A 98 -8.35 -3.10 -9.45
N LYS A 99 -8.64 -4.29 -10.00
CA LYS A 99 -8.23 -4.62 -11.38
C LYS A 99 -8.96 -3.80 -12.44
N GLU A 100 -10.14 -3.34 -12.08
CA GLU A 100 -11.04 -2.55 -12.93
C GLU A 100 -10.62 -1.09 -12.99
N ASP A 101 -9.84 -0.62 -12.02
CA ASP A 101 -9.37 0.74 -11.96
C ASP A 101 -8.30 1.02 -13.02
N SER A 102 -8.42 2.14 -13.69
CA SER A 102 -7.51 2.53 -14.77
C SER A 102 -6.09 2.89 -14.27
N SER A 103 -5.96 3.21 -12.99
CA SER A 103 -4.67 3.54 -12.35
C SER A 103 -4.77 3.48 -10.82
N PRO A 104 -3.63 3.34 -10.10
CA PRO A 104 -3.61 3.41 -8.63
C PRO A 104 -4.16 4.72 -8.06
N LEU A 105 -4.07 5.84 -8.82
CA LEU A 105 -4.67 7.11 -8.40
C LEU A 105 -6.19 7.01 -8.31
N ILE A 106 -6.84 6.30 -9.24
CA ILE A 106 -8.29 6.12 -9.21
C ILE A 106 -8.68 5.29 -7.99
N SER A 107 -7.98 4.19 -7.70
CA SER A 107 -8.20 3.40 -6.48
C SER A 107 -8.05 4.29 -5.22
N ALA A 108 -6.99 5.10 -5.16
CA ALA A 108 -6.77 6.00 -4.02
C ALA A 108 -7.90 7.04 -3.83
N GLN A 109 -8.46 7.55 -4.93
CA GLN A 109 -9.58 8.49 -4.90
C GLN A 109 -10.88 7.82 -4.48
N SER A 110 -11.14 6.59 -4.96
CA SER A 110 -12.30 5.79 -4.57
C SER A 110 -12.27 5.45 -3.09
N GLU A 111 -11.16 4.89 -2.62
CA GLU A 111 -10.98 4.52 -1.20
C GLU A 111 -11.18 5.72 -0.27
N LEU A 112 -10.53 6.86 -0.55
CA LEU A 112 -10.71 8.05 0.28
C LEU A 112 -12.18 8.50 0.34
N MET A 113 -12.88 8.44 -0.79
CA MET A 113 -14.29 8.83 -0.86
C MET A 113 -15.18 7.82 -0.12
N GLU A 114 -14.97 6.53 -0.31
CA GLU A 114 -15.79 5.45 0.24
C GLU A 114 -15.61 5.34 1.76
N GLU A 115 -14.38 5.31 2.23
CA GLU A 115 -14.10 5.15 3.66
C GLU A 115 -14.35 6.42 4.47
N THR A 116 -14.11 7.61 3.89
CA THR A 116 -14.13 8.85 4.67
C THR A 116 -15.20 9.85 4.25
N GLY A 117 -15.74 9.74 3.05
CA GLY A 117 -16.63 10.72 2.44
C GLY A 117 -15.93 11.97 1.92
N TYR A 118 -14.59 11.99 1.92
CA TYR A 118 -13.79 13.11 1.40
C TYR A 118 -13.30 12.83 -0.02
N GLY A 119 -13.16 13.90 -0.80
CA GLY A 119 -12.68 13.81 -2.18
C GLY A 119 -12.30 15.18 -2.72
N LYS A 120 -12.22 15.27 -4.07
CA LYS A 120 -11.68 16.47 -4.76
C LYS A 120 -10.23 16.74 -4.34
N GLY A 121 -9.82 18.03 -4.34
CA GLY A 121 -8.50 18.46 -3.95
C GLY A 121 -7.43 18.24 -5.02
N GLU A 122 -6.18 18.44 -4.63
CA GLU A 122 -4.99 18.30 -5.48
C GLU A 122 -4.24 17.04 -5.05
N TRP A 123 -3.85 16.21 -6.03
CA TRP A 123 -3.27 14.89 -5.78
C TRP A 123 -1.87 14.79 -6.35
N GLU A 124 -0.96 14.27 -5.54
CA GLU A 124 0.42 14.00 -5.92
C GLU A 124 0.83 12.59 -5.49
N GLU A 125 1.37 11.79 -6.43
CA GLU A 125 2.07 10.55 -6.07
C GLU A 125 3.47 10.95 -5.58
N PHE A 126 3.75 10.74 -4.30
CA PHE A 126 5.02 11.15 -3.73
C PHE A 126 5.97 9.98 -3.44
N MET A 127 5.45 8.75 -3.39
CA MET A 127 6.27 7.58 -3.08
C MET A 127 5.63 6.29 -3.57
N ILE A 128 6.46 5.36 -4.04
CA ILE A 128 6.08 3.96 -4.26
C ILE A 128 7.00 3.10 -3.40
N ILE A 129 6.43 2.23 -2.58
CA ILE A 129 7.19 1.37 -1.68
C ILE A 129 6.83 -0.11 -1.86
N SER A 130 7.77 -0.98 -1.54
CA SER A 130 7.49 -2.39 -1.31
C SER A 130 7.34 -2.62 0.19
N PRO A 131 6.19 -3.10 0.67
CA PRO A 131 5.97 -3.30 2.11
C PRO A 131 6.88 -4.39 2.70
N ASN A 132 7.23 -5.39 1.90
CA ASN A 132 8.17 -6.44 2.30
C ASN A 132 8.88 -7.04 1.07
N PRO A 133 9.93 -6.39 0.55
CA PRO A 133 10.59 -6.81 -0.69
C PRO A 133 11.30 -8.17 -0.60
N GLY A 134 11.48 -8.70 0.61
CA GLY A 134 12.08 -10.01 0.82
C GLY A 134 11.17 -11.17 0.44
N THR A 135 9.85 -11.00 0.48
CA THR A 135 8.91 -12.08 0.23
C THR A 135 7.66 -11.67 -0.54
N HIS A 136 7.28 -10.39 -0.55
CA HIS A 136 6.04 -9.92 -1.19
C HIS A 136 6.30 -9.42 -2.61
N THR A 137 5.32 -9.58 -3.48
CA THR A 137 5.39 -9.11 -4.87
C THR A 137 4.74 -7.75 -5.08
N ASN A 138 3.88 -7.32 -4.15
CA ASN A 138 3.08 -6.12 -4.30
C ASN A 138 3.82 -4.84 -3.94
N LEU A 139 3.32 -3.75 -4.49
CA LEU A 139 3.74 -2.38 -4.20
C LEU A 139 2.61 -1.63 -3.50
N THR A 140 2.98 -0.59 -2.76
CA THR A 140 2.05 0.40 -2.22
C THR A 140 2.35 1.75 -2.85
N TYR A 141 1.33 2.34 -3.48
CA TYR A 141 1.38 3.66 -4.09
C TYR A 141 0.89 4.70 -3.08
N CYS A 142 1.76 5.63 -2.71
CA CYS A 142 1.48 6.62 -1.67
C CYS A 142 1.16 7.98 -2.30
N TYR A 143 -0.01 8.51 -1.97
CA TYR A 143 -0.53 9.79 -2.46
C TYR A 143 -0.64 10.82 -1.35
N LEU A 144 -0.35 12.08 -1.70
CA LEU A 144 -0.72 13.24 -0.92
C LEU A 144 -1.92 13.91 -1.60
N ALA A 145 -3.03 14.02 -0.87
CA ALA A 145 -4.23 14.73 -1.30
C ALA A 145 -4.42 15.98 -0.44
N THR A 146 -4.33 17.16 -1.02
CA THR A 146 -4.48 18.43 -0.30
C THR A 146 -5.75 19.15 -0.71
N ASN A 147 -6.27 20.02 0.17
CA ASN A 147 -7.51 20.76 -0.04
C ASN A 147 -8.73 19.86 -0.30
N VAL A 148 -8.74 18.65 0.28
CA VAL A 148 -9.90 17.76 0.13
C VAL A 148 -11.12 18.30 0.89
N GLU A 149 -12.30 17.99 0.38
CA GLU A 149 -13.60 18.43 0.91
C GLU A 149 -14.46 17.22 1.24
N LYS A 150 -15.29 17.32 2.28
CA LYS A 150 -16.34 16.33 2.50
C LYS A 150 -17.41 16.49 1.42
N ILE A 151 -17.63 15.45 0.63
CA ILE A 151 -18.55 15.43 -0.52
C ILE A 151 -19.68 14.41 -0.38
N SER A 152 -19.52 13.44 0.51
CA SER A 152 -20.54 12.43 0.80
C SER A 152 -20.45 11.96 2.25
N GLU A 153 -21.40 11.14 2.69
CA GLU A 153 -21.20 10.27 3.84
C GLU A 153 -20.37 9.03 3.42
N PRO A 154 -19.59 8.45 4.34
CA PRO A 154 -18.88 7.20 4.06
C PRO A 154 -19.82 6.07 3.59
N HIS A 155 -19.33 5.26 2.67
CA HIS A 155 -20.03 4.07 2.18
C HIS A 155 -19.20 2.82 2.47
N LEU A 156 -19.13 2.47 3.75
CA LEU A 156 -18.35 1.34 4.22
C LEU A 156 -18.95 0.00 3.75
N GLU A 157 -18.11 -0.95 3.44
CA GLU A 157 -18.52 -2.33 3.23
C GLU A 157 -19.01 -2.98 4.53
N VAL A 158 -19.76 -4.07 4.41
CA VAL A 158 -20.32 -4.79 5.57
C VAL A 158 -19.23 -5.31 6.52
N THR A 159 -18.04 -5.50 6.02
CA THR A 159 -16.86 -5.99 6.76
C THR A 159 -16.00 -4.88 7.35
N GLU A 160 -16.35 -3.62 7.12
CA GLU A 160 -15.58 -2.46 7.57
C GLU A 160 -16.25 -1.80 8.78
N ASP A 161 -15.44 -1.55 9.80
CA ASP A 161 -15.82 -0.79 11.01
C ASP A 161 -14.76 0.31 11.24
N ILE A 162 -14.92 1.41 10.51
CA ILE A 162 -13.97 2.51 10.44
C ILE A 162 -14.55 3.76 11.10
N GLN A 163 -13.75 4.42 11.92
CA GLN A 163 -14.06 5.72 12.51
C GLN A 163 -13.15 6.80 11.93
N VAL A 164 -13.70 7.68 11.10
CA VAL A 164 -12.97 8.82 10.55
C VAL A 164 -12.65 9.84 11.66
N LYS A 165 -11.40 10.30 11.69
CA LYS A 165 -10.87 11.29 12.62
C LYS A 165 -10.21 12.43 11.86
N LEU A 166 -10.56 13.66 12.21
CA LEU A 166 -9.92 14.87 11.70
C LEU A 166 -8.97 15.41 12.76
N LEU A 167 -7.67 15.31 12.50
CA LEU A 167 -6.61 15.61 13.46
C LEU A 167 -5.83 16.85 13.05
N THR A 168 -5.44 17.65 14.04
CA THR A 168 -4.43 18.71 13.85
C THR A 168 -3.06 18.10 13.66
N ILE A 169 -2.11 18.89 13.17
CA ILE A 169 -0.72 18.46 13.07
C ILE A 169 -0.10 18.10 14.43
N GLU A 170 -0.52 18.78 15.49
CA GLU A 170 -0.07 18.51 16.86
C GLU A 170 -0.58 17.15 17.36
N GLU A 171 -1.86 16.84 17.07
CA GLU A 171 -2.45 15.54 17.39
C GLU A 171 -1.80 14.41 16.60
N VAL A 172 -1.48 14.63 15.31
CA VAL A 172 -0.73 13.66 14.50
C VAL A 172 0.66 13.40 15.09
N LYS A 173 1.38 14.46 15.52
CA LYS A 173 2.68 14.30 16.20
C LYS A 173 2.56 13.47 17.47
N ASP A 174 1.53 13.74 18.30
CA ASP A 174 1.28 12.97 19.52
C ASP A 174 1.04 11.48 19.22
N LEU A 175 0.27 11.17 18.15
CA LEU A 175 0.04 9.79 17.74
C LEU A 175 1.35 9.09 17.35
N LEU A 176 2.21 9.76 16.57
CA LEU A 176 3.49 9.21 16.12
C LEU A 176 4.46 9.01 17.29
N GLU A 177 4.58 10.02 18.19
CA GLU A 177 5.48 9.96 19.35
C GLU A 177 5.06 8.88 20.35
N ASN A 178 3.78 8.56 20.43
CA ASN A 178 3.23 7.54 21.35
C ASN A 178 2.96 6.18 20.68
N ASN A 179 3.43 5.96 19.45
CA ASN A 179 3.23 4.72 18.69
C ASN A 179 1.77 4.25 18.64
N LYS A 180 0.86 5.18 18.35
CA LYS A 180 -0.59 4.91 18.22
C LYS A 180 -1.04 4.75 16.76
N VAL A 181 -0.10 4.82 15.82
CA VAL A 181 -0.28 4.65 14.36
C VAL A 181 0.23 3.29 13.94
#